data_85691cf93c8f7586561aeae494532cd9
#
_entry.id   85691cf93c8f7586561aeae494532cd9
#
_cell.length_a   1.000
_cell.length_b   1.000
_cell.length_c   1.000
_cell.angle_alpha   90.00
_cell.angle_beta   90.00
_cell.angle_gamma   90.00
#
_symmetry.space_group_name_H-M   'P 1'
#
loop_
_entity.id
_entity.type
_entity.pdbx_description
1 polymer ?
#
loop_
_entity_poly.entity_id
_entity_poly.type
_entity_poly.pdbx_seq_one_letter_code
_entity_poly.pdbx_strand_id
1 'polypeptide(L)'
;MSWTVLLLAAALALIVLRIYFKLRMTRKLRAESWDEQVIARLRSQGYAPFNDYQVDFFLALPSEAACQGARAWLEPEFQVDVKPLENDPELNYSLHATKTMRLVVPDMQEISRRLTVLATELHGRYDGWAA
;
A
#
# COMPACT_ATOMS: atom_id res chain seq x y z
N MET A 1 -17.24 43.61 -8.55
CA MET A 1 -17.14 42.22 -9.05
C MET A 1 -18.42 41.85 -9.73
N SER A 2 -18.35 41.42 -10.97
CA SER A 2 -19.55 40.98 -11.70
C SER A 2 -19.91 39.55 -11.28
N TRP A 3 -21.20 39.26 -11.26
CA TRP A 3 -21.76 37.95 -10.97
C TRP A 3 -21.19 36.84 -11.88
N THR A 4 -20.81 37.21 -13.09
CA THR A 4 -20.22 36.31 -14.07
C THR A 4 -18.85 35.74 -13.61
N VAL A 5 -18.04 36.54 -12.93
CA VAL A 5 -16.74 36.10 -12.38
C VAL A 5 -16.94 35.10 -11.23
N LEU A 6 -17.91 35.34 -10.36
CA LEU A 6 -18.27 34.43 -9.27
C LEU A 6 -18.79 33.09 -9.78
N LEU A 7 -19.64 33.10 -10.80
CA LEU A 7 -20.18 31.90 -11.44
C LEU A 7 -19.05 31.06 -12.12
N LEU A 8 -18.12 31.74 -12.80
CA LEU A 8 -16.97 31.07 -13.41
C LEU A 8 -16.03 30.45 -12.36
N ALA A 9 -15.77 31.15 -11.26
CA ALA A 9 -14.95 30.64 -10.17
C ALA A 9 -15.59 29.41 -9.51
N ALA A 10 -16.91 29.44 -9.28
CA ALA A 10 -17.65 28.31 -8.72
C ALA A 10 -17.66 27.10 -9.68
N ALA A 11 -17.82 27.33 -10.98
CA ALA A 11 -17.75 26.25 -11.98
C ALA A 11 -16.37 25.59 -12.05
N LEU A 12 -15.30 26.39 -12.01
CA LEU A 12 -13.93 25.88 -11.97
C LEU A 12 -13.64 25.07 -10.71
N ALA A 13 -14.10 25.53 -9.55
CA ALA A 13 -13.95 24.80 -8.29
C ALA A 13 -14.66 23.44 -8.32
N LEU A 14 -15.85 23.35 -8.89
CA LEU A 14 -16.59 22.09 -9.06
C LEU A 14 -15.88 21.12 -10.01
N ILE A 15 -15.30 21.61 -11.09
CA ILE A 15 -14.54 20.78 -12.05
C ILE A 15 -13.30 20.21 -11.39
N VAL A 16 -12.53 21.03 -10.65
CA VAL A 16 -11.33 20.60 -9.93
C VAL A 16 -11.69 19.54 -8.87
N LEU A 17 -12.76 19.75 -8.13
CA LEU A 17 -13.25 18.80 -7.13
C LEU A 17 -13.63 17.46 -7.77
N ARG A 18 -14.33 17.46 -8.90
CA ARG A 18 -14.68 16.26 -9.65
C ARG A 18 -13.45 15.48 -10.12
N ILE A 19 -12.47 16.16 -10.67
CA ILE A 19 -11.21 15.55 -11.12
C ILE A 19 -10.48 14.91 -9.94
N TYR A 20 -10.40 15.62 -8.82
CA TYR A 20 -9.77 15.13 -7.60
C TYR A 20 -10.43 13.84 -7.09
N PHE A 21 -11.75 13.80 -6.98
CA PHE A 21 -12.49 12.62 -6.56
C PHE A 21 -12.30 11.45 -7.53
N LYS A 22 -12.33 11.71 -8.83
CA LYS A 22 -12.16 10.69 -9.86
C LYS A 22 -10.75 10.05 -9.82
N LEU A 23 -9.72 10.85 -9.62
CA LEU A 23 -8.33 10.37 -9.46
C LEU A 23 -8.18 9.56 -8.18
N ARG A 24 -8.78 9.99 -7.08
CA ARG A 24 -8.73 9.27 -5.80
C ARG A 24 -9.42 7.91 -5.89
N MET A 25 -10.59 7.82 -6.50
CA MET A 25 -11.30 6.55 -6.74
C MET A 25 -10.51 5.62 -7.65
N THR A 26 -9.92 6.12 -8.72
CA THR A 26 -9.11 5.33 -9.64
C THR A 26 -7.88 4.74 -8.97
N ARG A 27 -7.20 5.49 -8.10
CA ARG A 27 -6.06 4.98 -7.32
C ARG A 27 -6.47 3.88 -6.36
N LYS A 28 -7.58 4.05 -5.66
CA LYS A 28 -8.11 3.03 -4.74
C LYS A 28 -8.49 1.75 -5.49
N LEU A 29 -9.18 1.85 -6.61
CA LEU A 29 -9.56 0.71 -7.45
C LEU A 29 -8.34 -0.01 -8.02
N ARG A 30 -7.28 0.70 -8.39
CA ARG A 30 -6.03 0.10 -8.89
C ARG A 30 -5.32 -0.71 -7.80
N ALA A 31 -5.25 -0.21 -6.58
CA ALA A 31 -4.63 -0.92 -5.47
C ALA A 31 -5.39 -2.22 -5.13
N GLU A 32 -6.71 -2.16 -5.05
CA GLU A 32 -7.56 -3.33 -4.82
C GLU A 32 -7.47 -4.34 -5.97
N SER A 33 -7.45 -3.87 -7.22
CA SER A 33 -7.31 -4.70 -8.42
C SER A 33 -5.95 -5.41 -8.50
N TRP A 34 -4.88 -4.81 -7.97
CA TRP A 34 -3.55 -5.41 -7.98
C TRP A 34 -3.50 -6.68 -7.12
N ASP A 35 -4.01 -6.62 -5.89
CA ASP A 35 -4.07 -7.78 -5.00
C ASP A 35 -4.90 -8.91 -5.62
N GLU A 36 -6.02 -8.59 -6.21
CA GLU A 36 -6.88 -9.55 -6.89
C GLU A 36 -6.19 -10.21 -8.08
N GLN A 37 -5.49 -9.44 -8.90
CA GLN A 37 -4.75 -9.95 -10.06
C GLN A 37 -3.60 -10.87 -9.65
N VAL A 38 -2.86 -10.52 -8.59
CA VAL A 38 -1.75 -11.34 -8.10
C VAL A 38 -2.27 -12.68 -7.57
N ILE A 39 -3.35 -12.66 -6.78
CA ILE A 39 -3.96 -13.88 -6.26
C ILE A 39 -4.50 -14.76 -7.41
N ALA A 40 -5.15 -14.18 -8.40
CA ALA A 40 -5.63 -14.91 -9.58
C ALA A 40 -4.49 -15.59 -10.33
N ARG A 41 -3.36 -14.90 -10.48
CA ARG A 41 -2.15 -15.46 -11.12
C ARG A 41 -1.58 -16.61 -10.29
N LEU A 42 -1.49 -16.47 -8.99
CA LEU A 42 -0.99 -17.52 -8.10
C LEU A 42 -1.89 -18.75 -8.12
N ARG A 43 -3.22 -18.57 -8.14
CA ARG A 43 -4.17 -19.68 -8.27
C ARG A 43 -3.99 -20.42 -9.61
N SER A 44 -3.72 -19.73 -10.68
CA SER A 44 -3.44 -20.36 -11.98
C SER A 44 -2.14 -21.17 -11.98
N GLN A 45 -1.22 -20.87 -11.05
CA GLN A 45 0.04 -21.60 -10.86
C GLN A 45 -0.07 -22.75 -9.86
N GLY A 46 -1.26 -23.05 -9.34
CA GLY A 46 -1.50 -24.15 -8.43
C GLY A 46 -1.63 -23.79 -6.96
N TYR A 47 -1.63 -22.52 -6.60
CA TYR A 47 -1.85 -22.08 -5.21
C TYR A 47 -3.31 -22.27 -4.82
N ALA A 48 -3.54 -23.03 -3.76
CA ALA A 48 -4.89 -23.33 -3.27
C ALA A 48 -5.34 -22.30 -2.21
N PRO A 49 -6.62 -21.85 -2.22
CA PRO A 49 -7.10 -20.85 -1.26
C PRO A 49 -7.24 -21.39 0.17
N PHE A 50 -7.18 -22.70 0.37
CA PHE A 50 -7.34 -23.33 1.68
C PHE A 50 -6.02 -23.54 2.41
N ASN A 51 -4.91 -23.45 1.71
CA ASN A 51 -3.58 -23.70 2.27
C ASN A 51 -2.98 -22.40 2.79
N ASP A 52 -2.17 -22.52 3.85
CA ASP A 52 -1.36 -21.42 4.33
C ASP A 52 -0.06 -21.34 3.53
N TYR A 53 0.32 -20.11 3.17
CA TYR A 53 1.57 -19.82 2.48
C TYR A 53 2.35 -18.76 3.23
N GLN A 54 3.66 -18.81 3.12
CA GLN A 54 4.52 -17.76 3.62
C GLN A 54 4.47 -16.58 2.66
N VAL A 55 3.97 -15.45 3.13
CA VAL A 55 3.81 -14.24 2.33
C VAL A 55 4.80 -13.18 2.80
N ASP A 56 5.52 -12.59 1.86
CA ASP A 56 6.50 -11.55 2.08
C ASP A 56 5.93 -10.20 1.70
N PHE A 57 6.01 -9.23 2.61
CA PHE A 57 5.56 -7.85 2.41
C PHE A 57 6.75 -6.91 2.44
N PHE A 58 6.77 -5.94 1.54
CA PHE A 58 7.92 -5.05 1.36
C PHE A 58 7.54 -3.60 1.59
N LEU A 59 8.29 -2.93 2.46
CA LEU A 59 8.18 -1.50 2.72
C LEU A 59 9.53 -0.82 2.54
N ALA A 60 9.54 0.40 2.02
CA ALA A 60 10.70 1.25 1.96
C ALA A 60 10.52 2.39 2.96
N LEU A 61 11.48 2.59 3.87
CA LEU A 61 11.40 3.55 4.96
C LEU A 61 12.61 4.50 4.96
N PRO A 62 12.43 5.75 5.44
CA PRO A 62 13.46 6.78 5.32
C PRO A 62 14.55 6.73 6.40
N SER A 63 14.28 6.08 7.55
CA SER A 63 15.20 6.11 8.69
C SER A 63 15.12 4.83 9.52
N GLU A 64 16.15 4.60 10.33
CA GLU A 64 16.17 3.50 11.30
C GLU A 64 15.09 3.65 12.35
N ALA A 65 14.80 4.87 12.79
CA ALA A 65 13.72 5.15 13.73
C ALA A 65 12.35 4.76 13.16
N ALA A 66 12.10 5.03 11.87
CA ALA A 66 10.90 4.58 11.19
C ALA A 66 10.81 3.05 11.14
N CYS A 67 11.91 2.36 10.89
CA CYS A 67 11.98 0.89 10.91
C CYS A 67 11.66 0.33 12.29
N GLN A 68 12.17 0.93 13.36
CA GLN A 68 11.87 0.54 14.74
C GLN A 68 10.38 0.71 15.07
N GLY A 69 9.78 1.83 14.66
CA GLY A 69 8.36 2.09 14.83
C GLY A 69 7.49 1.08 14.07
N ALA A 70 7.85 0.77 12.83
CA ALA A 70 7.16 -0.23 12.03
C ALA A 70 7.28 -1.63 12.64
N ARG A 71 8.48 -2.01 13.09
CA ARG A 71 8.72 -3.29 13.75
C ARG A 71 7.86 -3.46 15.00
N ALA A 72 7.80 -2.45 15.85
CA ALA A 72 6.99 -2.47 17.07
C ALA A 72 5.49 -2.65 16.76
N TRP A 73 5.03 -2.10 15.65
CA TRP A 73 3.64 -2.20 15.22
C TRP A 73 3.31 -3.54 14.56
N LEU A 74 4.26 -4.14 13.85
CA LEU A 74 4.07 -5.38 13.08
C LEU A 74 4.29 -6.64 13.91
N GLU A 75 5.23 -6.65 14.85
CA GLU A 75 5.46 -7.79 15.74
C GLU A 75 4.37 -7.84 16.84
N PRO A 76 3.91 -9.01 17.26
CA PRO A 76 4.36 -10.36 16.90
C PRO A 76 3.66 -10.97 15.67
N GLU A 77 2.74 -10.26 15.02
CA GLU A 77 1.94 -10.79 13.89
C GLU A 77 2.84 -11.16 12.69
N PHE A 78 3.89 -10.36 12.44
CA PHE A 78 4.83 -10.57 11.35
C PHE A 78 6.24 -10.81 11.88
N GLN A 79 7.03 -11.58 11.12
CA GLN A 79 8.47 -11.60 11.28
C GLN A 79 9.07 -10.45 10.47
N VAL A 80 9.87 -9.62 11.11
CA VAL A 80 10.40 -8.40 10.49
C VAL A 80 11.91 -8.47 10.34
N ASP A 81 12.38 -8.18 9.14
CA ASP A 81 13.78 -8.03 8.80
C ASP A 81 14.00 -6.68 8.12
N VAL A 82 15.09 -6.00 8.45
CA VAL A 82 15.42 -4.67 7.92
C VAL A 82 16.79 -4.71 7.27
N LYS A 83 16.86 -4.21 6.03
CA LYS A 83 18.11 -4.11 5.26
C LYS A 83 18.30 -2.69 4.75
N PRO A 84 19.54 -2.19 4.69
CA PRO A 84 19.80 -0.90 4.06
C PRO A 84 19.60 -0.98 2.56
N LEU A 85 19.02 0.08 1.98
CA LEU A 85 18.88 0.29 0.54
C LEU A 85 19.91 1.31 0.09
N GLU A 86 20.81 0.92 -0.80
CA GLU A 86 21.90 1.79 -1.26
C GLU A 86 21.49 2.71 -2.41
N ASN A 87 20.43 2.38 -3.14
CA ASN A 87 20.07 3.03 -4.41
C ASN A 87 19.01 4.12 -4.29
N ASP A 88 18.41 4.33 -3.11
CA ASP A 88 17.38 5.35 -2.93
C ASP A 88 17.85 6.38 -1.89
N PRO A 89 18.02 7.68 -2.26
CA PRO A 89 18.48 8.69 -1.33
C PRO A 89 17.43 9.13 -0.31
N GLU A 90 16.14 8.90 -0.58
CA GLU A 90 15.04 9.28 0.30
C GLU A 90 14.58 8.14 1.21
N LEU A 91 14.60 6.91 0.70
CA LEU A 91 14.15 5.70 1.40
C LEU A 91 15.32 4.73 1.55
N ASN A 92 16.10 4.92 2.61
CA ASN A 92 17.39 4.24 2.80
C ASN A 92 17.27 2.82 3.36
N TYR A 93 16.09 2.38 3.79
CA TYR A 93 15.88 1.09 4.41
C TYR A 93 14.76 0.31 3.74
N SER A 94 14.98 -0.98 3.56
CA SER A 94 13.94 -1.93 3.15
C SER A 94 13.50 -2.75 4.35
N LEU A 95 12.23 -2.70 4.68
CA LEU A 95 11.62 -3.55 5.69
C LEU A 95 10.90 -4.70 5.01
N HIS A 96 11.25 -5.91 5.40
CA HIS A 96 10.68 -7.14 4.91
C HIS A 96 9.88 -7.80 6.03
N ALA A 97 8.56 -7.83 5.90
CA ALA A 97 7.67 -8.46 6.87
C ALA A 97 7.13 -9.77 6.29
N THR A 98 7.19 -10.83 7.07
CA THR A 98 6.77 -12.16 6.64
C THR A 98 5.67 -12.68 7.53
N LYS A 99 4.63 -13.25 6.93
CA LYS A 99 3.51 -13.87 7.65
C LYS A 99 3.03 -15.09 6.90
N THR A 100 2.70 -16.15 7.65
CA THR A 100 2.00 -17.31 7.10
C THR A 100 0.50 -17.06 7.12
N MET A 101 -0.13 -17.08 5.95
CA MET A 101 -1.55 -16.80 5.79
C MET A 101 -2.12 -17.45 4.54
N ARG A 102 -3.45 -17.47 4.44
CA ARG A 102 -4.15 -17.91 3.24
C ARG A 102 -4.16 -16.78 2.20
N LEU A 103 -4.07 -17.16 0.92
CA LEU A 103 -4.14 -16.22 -0.19
C LEU A 103 -5.60 -15.95 -0.57
N VAL A 104 -6.28 -15.15 0.24
CA VAL A 104 -7.67 -14.75 0.07
C VAL A 104 -7.72 -13.25 -0.18
N VAL A 105 -8.46 -12.83 -1.22
CA VAL A 105 -8.49 -11.42 -1.66
C VAL A 105 -8.87 -10.45 -0.54
N PRO A 106 -9.97 -10.63 0.23
CA PRO A 106 -10.33 -9.69 1.29
C PRO A 106 -9.26 -9.53 2.36
N ASP A 107 -8.65 -10.64 2.80
CA ASP A 107 -7.61 -10.63 3.83
C ASP A 107 -6.36 -9.93 3.34
N MET A 108 -5.96 -10.17 2.10
CA MET A 108 -4.80 -9.52 1.49
C MET A 108 -5.02 -8.02 1.29
N GLN A 109 -6.21 -7.62 0.84
CA GLN A 109 -6.56 -6.21 0.68
C GLN A 109 -6.54 -5.46 2.02
N GLU A 110 -7.00 -6.09 3.10
CA GLU A 110 -6.94 -5.49 4.43
C GLU A 110 -5.51 -5.26 4.89
N ILE A 111 -4.64 -6.26 4.74
CA ILE A 111 -3.23 -6.15 5.10
C ILE A 111 -2.52 -5.09 4.26
N SER A 112 -2.72 -5.09 2.94
CA SER A 112 -2.16 -4.08 2.04
C SER A 112 -2.58 -2.67 2.43
N ARG A 113 -3.83 -2.48 2.83
CA ARG A 113 -4.35 -1.20 3.30
C ARG A 113 -3.67 -0.76 4.59
N ARG A 114 -3.57 -1.65 5.57
CA ARG A 114 -2.90 -1.39 6.85
C ARG A 114 -1.44 -1.02 6.66
N LEU A 115 -0.73 -1.75 5.82
CA LEU A 115 0.69 -1.50 5.53
C LEU A 115 0.90 -0.20 4.75
N THR A 116 -0.01 0.15 3.85
CA THR A 116 0.03 1.42 3.13
C THR A 116 -0.15 2.60 4.09
N VAL A 117 -1.08 2.51 5.03
CA VAL A 117 -1.29 3.54 6.07
C VAL A 117 -0.07 3.66 6.95
N LEU A 118 0.48 2.54 7.43
CA LEU A 118 1.68 2.52 8.27
C LEU A 118 2.88 3.16 7.56
N ALA A 119 3.13 2.78 6.32
CA ALA A 119 4.23 3.33 5.52
C ALA A 119 4.06 4.84 5.32
N THR A 120 2.84 5.31 5.04
CA THR A 120 2.54 6.74 4.87
C THR A 120 2.78 7.52 6.16
N GLU A 121 2.38 7.00 7.31
CA GLU A 121 2.61 7.64 8.61
C GLU A 121 4.10 7.75 8.95
N LEU A 122 4.91 6.81 8.47
CA LEU A 122 6.37 6.79 8.68
C LEU A 122 7.13 7.47 7.54
N HIS A 123 6.45 8.17 6.64
CA HIS A 123 7.03 8.86 5.47
C HIS A 123 7.73 7.91 4.50
N GLY A 124 7.29 6.67 4.47
CA GLY A 124 7.80 5.62 3.59
C GLY A 124 6.84 5.24 2.47
N ARG A 125 7.07 4.06 1.91
CA ARG A 125 6.27 3.51 0.82
C ARG A 125 6.06 2.02 1.01
N TYR A 126 4.84 1.55 0.74
CA TYR A 126 4.52 0.13 0.64
C TYR A 126 4.75 -0.34 -0.80
N ASP A 127 5.63 -1.33 -0.98
CA ASP A 127 6.05 -1.80 -2.32
C ASP A 127 5.32 -3.06 -2.80
N GLY A 128 4.42 -3.63 -2.01
CA GLY A 128 3.66 -4.80 -2.39
C GLY A 128 4.07 -6.06 -1.63
N TRP A 129 3.63 -7.21 -2.15
CA TRP A 129 3.87 -8.51 -1.53
C TRP A 129 4.17 -9.58 -2.58
N ALA A 130 4.75 -10.69 -2.12
CA ALA A 130 5.03 -11.88 -2.91
C ALA A 130 4.78 -13.14 -2.08
N ALA A 131 4.45 -14.22 -2.74
CA ALA A 131 4.22 -15.52 -2.09
C ALA A 131 5.11 -16.60 -2.70
#